data_1398e353ac218dada036c798c40d8bb3
#
_entry.id   1398e353ac218dada036c798c40d8bb3
#
_cell.length_a   1.000
_cell.length_b   1.000
_cell.length_c   1.000
_cell.angle_alpha   90.00
_cell.angle_beta   90.00
_cell.angle_gamma   90.00
#
_symmetry.space_group_name_H-M   'P 1'
#
loop_
_entity.id
_entity.type
_entity.pdbx_description
1 polymer ?
#
loop_
_entity_poly.entity_id
_entity_poly.type
_entity_poly.pdbx_seq_one_letter_code
_entity_poly.pdbx_strand_id
1 'polypeptide(L)'
;KKIVFKKPNDLLINKKKICGILQEKISKINKKYLIVGIGINLIKNPNLKNYPTTNLSELLNKKVSKNKIEKQIKKIFEAKLTKLYK
;
A
#
# COMPACT_ATOMS: atom_id res chain seq x y z
N LYS A 1 2.46 -10.32 -13.60
CA LYS A 1 1.65 -10.64 -12.43
C LYS A 1 0.60 -9.57 -12.22
N LYS A 2 -0.64 -9.98 -12.08
CA LYS A 2 -1.75 -9.06 -11.86
C LYS A 2 -1.90 -8.70 -10.41
N ILE A 3 -2.07 -7.41 -10.14
CA ILE A 3 -2.47 -6.92 -8.83
C ILE A 3 -3.99 -6.82 -8.82
N VAL A 4 -4.62 -7.43 -7.83
CA VAL A 4 -6.06 -7.44 -7.69
C VAL A 4 -6.45 -6.68 -6.43
N PHE A 5 -7.40 -5.77 -6.55
CA PHE A 5 -7.96 -5.07 -5.40
C PHE A 5 -9.07 -5.92 -4.77
N LYS A 6 -8.94 -6.18 -3.48
CA LYS A 6 -9.98 -6.86 -2.71
C LYS A 6 -10.58 -5.87 -1.72
N LYS A 7 -11.86 -5.63 -1.84
CA LYS A 7 -12.56 -4.74 -0.90
C LYS A 7 -12.45 -5.25 0.53
N PRO A 8 -12.37 -4.37 1.50
CA PRO A 8 -12.47 -2.92 1.35
C PRO A 8 -11.14 -2.22 1.07
N ASN A 9 -9.98 -2.85 1.36
CA ASN A 9 -8.73 -2.10 1.36
C ASN A 9 -7.48 -2.96 1.16
N ASP A 10 -7.61 -4.08 0.48
CA ASP A 10 -6.47 -5.00 0.29
C ASP A 10 -6.05 -5.09 -1.17
N LEU A 11 -4.74 -5.24 -1.39
CA LEU A 11 -4.19 -5.58 -2.69
C LEU A 11 -3.62 -7.00 -2.63
N LEU A 12 -3.93 -7.79 -3.65
CA LEU A 12 -3.51 -9.18 -3.74
C LEU A 12 -2.66 -9.41 -4.97
N ILE A 13 -1.69 -10.30 -4.85
CA ILE A 13 -0.93 -10.86 -5.97
C ILE A 13 -0.96 -12.38 -5.81
N ASN A 14 -1.35 -13.08 -6.87
CA ASN A 14 -1.49 -14.54 -6.83
C ASN A 14 -2.40 -15.00 -5.68
N LYS A 15 -3.50 -14.26 -5.46
CA LYS A 15 -4.48 -14.52 -4.39
C LYS A 15 -3.90 -14.38 -2.98
N LYS A 16 -2.73 -13.75 -2.84
CA LYS A 16 -2.10 -13.53 -1.54
C LYS A 16 -2.01 -12.03 -1.26
N LYS A 17 -2.33 -11.64 -0.04
CA LYS A 17 -2.30 -10.23 0.35
C LYS A 17 -0.87 -9.72 0.41
N ILE A 18 -0.60 -8.61 -0.27
CA ILE A 18 0.69 -7.94 -0.24
C ILE A 18 0.62 -6.55 0.38
N CYS A 19 -0.55 -5.94 0.38
CA CYS A 19 -0.69 -4.55 0.80
C CYS A 19 -2.06 -4.31 1.43
N GLY A 20 -2.08 -3.51 2.49
CA GLY A 20 -3.31 -2.97 3.06
C GLY A 20 -3.30 -1.46 2.96
N ILE A 21 -4.45 -0.88 2.67
CA ILE A 21 -4.61 0.57 2.55
C ILE A 21 -5.69 1.02 3.53
N LEU A 22 -5.35 1.98 4.39
CA LEU A 22 -6.28 2.57 5.34
C LEU A 22 -6.48 4.04 5.00
N GLN A 23 -7.72 4.49 5.09
CA GLN A 23 -8.05 5.89 4.86
C GLN A 23 -8.81 6.43 6.07
N GLU A 24 -8.44 7.62 6.48
CA GLU A 24 -9.08 8.28 7.61
C GLU A 24 -9.31 9.75 7.31
N LYS A 25 -10.54 10.21 7.53
CA LYS A 25 -10.89 11.61 7.36
C LYS A 25 -10.89 12.30 8.71
N ILE A 26 -10.20 13.42 8.79
CA ILE A 26 -10.16 14.24 9.99
C ILE A 26 -10.70 15.61 9.64
N SER A 27 -11.73 16.05 10.38
CA SER A 27 -12.31 17.38 10.19
C SER A 27 -11.94 18.26 11.38
N LYS A 28 -11.34 19.40 11.09
CA LYS A 28 -11.06 20.44 12.07
C LYS A 28 -11.76 21.72 11.61
N ILE A 29 -11.86 22.70 12.50
CA ILE A 29 -12.47 23.99 12.16
C ILE A 29 -11.81 24.53 10.89
N ASN A 30 -12.59 24.71 9.85
CA ASN A 30 -12.19 25.25 8.54
C ASN A 30 -11.21 24.40 7.74
N LYS A 31 -10.90 23.16 8.17
CA LYS A 31 -9.98 22.29 7.41
C LYS A 31 -10.41 20.84 7.47
N LYS A 32 -10.23 20.16 6.34
CA LYS A 32 -10.43 18.72 6.25
C LYS A 32 -9.13 18.06 5.82
N TYR A 33 -8.82 16.94 6.45
CA TYR A 33 -7.62 16.18 6.15
C TYR A 33 -7.98 14.76 5.78
N LEU A 34 -7.25 14.21 4.83
CA LEU A 34 -7.32 12.79 4.51
C LEU A 34 -5.97 12.16 4.85
N ILE A 35 -6.00 11.17 5.72
CA ILE A 35 -4.82 10.39 6.07
C ILE A 35 -4.93 9.06 5.34
N VAL A 36 -3.88 8.72 4.58
CA VAL A 36 -3.81 7.46 3.86
C VAL A 36 -2.62 6.67 4.40
N GLY A 37 -2.92 5.50 4.99
CA GLY A 37 -1.90 4.59 5.44
C GLY A 37 -1.74 3.46 4.44
N ILE A 38 -0.52 3.21 4.00
CA ILE A 38 -0.21 2.13 3.06
C ILE A 38 0.76 1.18 3.72
N GLY A 39 0.31 -0.05 3.98
CA GLY A 39 1.15 -1.09 4.55
C GLY A 39 1.51 -2.12 3.50
N ILE A 40 2.77 -2.15 3.07
CA ILE A 40 3.26 -3.10 2.08
C ILE A 40 4.16 -4.11 2.76
N ASN A 41 3.92 -5.39 2.50
CA ASN A 41 4.79 -6.45 2.98
C ASN A 41 6.06 -6.47 2.12
N LEU A 42 7.20 -6.08 2.68
CA LEU A 42 8.46 -6.01 1.94
C LEU A 42 9.28 -7.28 2.07
N ILE A 43 9.52 -7.73 3.28
CA ILE A 43 10.43 -8.85 3.58
C ILE A 43 9.71 -9.97 4.33
N LYS A 44 8.81 -9.62 5.24
CA LYS A 44 8.10 -10.59 6.09
C LYS A 44 6.61 -10.56 5.81
N ASN A 45 5.98 -11.70 6.01
CA ASN A 45 4.54 -11.82 5.93
C ASN A 45 3.95 -11.75 7.35
N PRO A 46 2.89 -10.95 7.56
CA PRO A 46 2.17 -11.03 8.82
C PRO A 46 1.53 -12.42 8.95
N ASN A 47 1.52 -12.94 10.17
CA ASN A 47 0.93 -14.25 10.44
C ASN A 47 -0.58 -14.08 10.64
N LEU A 48 -1.32 -14.09 9.55
CA LEU A 48 -2.79 -13.94 9.58
C LEU A 48 -3.44 -15.30 9.39
N LYS A 49 -4.28 -15.68 10.35
CA LYS A 49 -4.90 -17.03 10.37
C LYS A 49 -5.76 -17.32 9.15
N ASN A 50 -6.43 -16.33 8.58
CA ASN A 50 -7.42 -16.55 7.53
C ASN A 50 -7.04 -15.95 6.19
N TYR A 51 -5.83 -15.43 6.06
CA TYR A 51 -5.40 -14.75 4.84
C TYR A 51 -4.02 -15.22 4.42
N PRO A 52 -3.91 -15.82 3.25
CA PRO A 52 -2.58 -16.04 2.68
C PRO A 52 -1.94 -14.69 2.36
N THR A 53 -0.66 -14.53 2.72
CA THR A 53 0.09 -13.30 2.51
C THR A 53 1.36 -13.56 1.72
N THR A 54 1.87 -12.51 1.08
CA THR A 54 3.15 -12.56 0.38
C THR A 54 3.91 -11.25 0.63
N ASN A 55 5.12 -11.16 0.13
CA ASN A 55 5.94 -9.94 0.26
C ASN A 55 6.72 -9.70 -1.02
N LEU A 56 7.22 -8.46 -1.18
CA LEU A 56 7.93 -8.07 -2.40
C LEU A 56 9.23 -8.82 -2.59
N SER A 57 9.96 -9.07 -1.51
CA SER A 57 11.22 -9.79 -1.58
C SER A 57 11.03 -11.19 -2.17
N GLU A 58 9.99 -11.89 -1.73
CA GLU A 58 9.63 -13.22 -2.25
C GLU A 58 9.24 -13.16 -3.71
N LEU A 59 8.38 -12.20 -4.08
CA LEU A 59 7.88 -12.07 -5.45
C LEU A 59 8.97 -11.70 -6.45
N LEU A 60 9.90 -10.84 -6.03
CA LEU A 60 10.98 -10.37 -6.90
C LEU A 60 12.23 -11.24 -6.80
N ASN A 61 12.24 -12.17 -5.86
CA ASN A 61 13.37 -13.05 -5.58
C ASN A 61 14.67 -12.29 -5.35
N LYS A 62 14.58 -11.18 -4.59
CA LYS A 62 15.74 -10.35 -4.23
C LYS A 62 15.40 -9.50 -3.02
N LYS A 63 16.44 -8.97 -2.37
CA LYS A 63 16.25 -8.02 -1.27
C LYS A 63 15.67 -6.72 -1.79
N VAL A 64 14.72 -6.16 -1.05
CA VAL A 64 14.12 -4.87 -1.37
C VAL A 64 14.51 -3.85 -0.30
N SER A 65 14.74 -2.61 -0.74
CA SER A 65 15.07 -1.52 0.17
C SER A 65 13.80 -0.77 0.57
N LYS A 66 13.52 -0.74 1.87
CA LYS A 66 12.38 0.00 2.40
C LYS A 66 12.44 1.47 2.01
N ASN A 67 13.63 2.08 2.13
CA ASN A 67 13.80 3.51 1.81
C ASN A 67 13.50 3.81 0.35
N LYS A 68 13.96 2.96 -0.56
CA LYS A 68 13.69 3.14 -1.99
C LYS A 68 12.21 3.02 -2.31
N ILE A 69 11.55 2.02 -1.72
CA ILE A 69 10.12 1.81 -1.94
C ILE A 69 9.30 2.98 -1.40
N GLU A 70 9.63 3.46 -0.21
CA GLU A 70 8.94 4.62 0.37
C GLU A 70 9.07 5.86 -0.51
N LYS A 71 10.26 6.13 -1.02
CA LYS A 71 10.49 7.26 -1.92
C LYS A 71 9.69 7.15 -3.20
N GLN A 72 9.65 5.96 -3.80
CA GLN A 72 8.90 5.72 -5.02
C GLN A 72 7.39 5.90 -4.81
N ILE A 73 6.86 5.36 -3.73
CA ILE A 73 5.44 5.49 -3.41
C ILE A 73 5.07 6.96 -3.19
N LYS A 74 5.87 7.68 -2.42
CA LYS A 74 5.64 9.10 -2.18
C LYS A 74 5.61 9.90 -3.48
N LYS A 75 6.58 9.64 -4.36
CA LYS A 75 6.68 10.32 -5.64
C LYS A 75 5.47 10.06 -6.53
N ILE A 76 5.04 8.79 -6.62
CA ILE A 76 3.89 8.40 -7.43
C ILE A 76 2.61 9.03 -6.86
N PHE A 77 2.45 8.99 -5.55
CA PHE A 77 1.27 9.55 -4.88
C PHE A 77 1.16 11.06 -5.12
N GLU A 78 2.25 11.79 -4.95
CA GLU A 78 2.29 13.22 -5.17
C GLU A 78 1.97 13.58 -6.63
N ALA A 79 2.51 12.82 -7.58
CA ALA A 79 2.23 13.05 -9.00
C ALA A 79 0.74 12.84 -9.34
N LYS A 80 0.12 11.81 -8.76
CA LYS A 80 -1.30 11.54 -8.98
C LYS A 80 -2.18 12.62 -8.37
N LEU A 81 -1.86 13.08 -7.16
CA LEU A 81 -2.59 14.16 -6.52
C LEU A 81 -2.52 15.45 -7.34
N THR A 82 -1.35 15.78 -7.86
CA THR A 82 -1.16 16.95 -8.70
C THR A 82 -2.05 16.89 -9.93
N LYS A 83 -2.21 15.72 -10.54
CA LYS A 83 -3.11 15.54 -11.68
C LYS A 83 -4.57 15.75 -11.31
N LEU A 84 -4.98 15.29 -10.12
CA LEU A 84 -6.37 15.37 -9.69
C LEU A 84 -6.82 16.80 -9.34
N TYR A 85 -5.91 17.60 -8.81
CA TYR A 85 -6.25 18.93 -8.30
C TYR A 85 -5.71 20.08 -9.13
N LYS A 86 -5.26 19.81 -10.32
CA LYS A 86 -4.81 20.84 -11.24
C LYS A 86 -5.95 21.46 -12.00
#